data_6ff897b12b440308dbfb74f34caf6e9b
#
_entry.id   6ff897b12b440308dbfb74f34caf6e9b
#
_cell.length_a   1.000
_cell.length_b   1.000
_cell.length_c   1.000
_cell.angle_alpha   90.00
_cell.angle_beta   90.00
_cell.angle_gamma   90.00
#
_symmetry.space_group_name_H-M   'P 1'
#
loop_
_entity.id
_entity.type
_entity.pdbx_description
1 polymer ?
#
loop_
_entity_poly.entity_id
_entity_poly.type
_entity_poly.pdbx_seq_one_letter_code
_entity_poly.pdbx_strand_id
1 'polypeptide(L)'
;MMSDSIERRSVADLIPYEKNPKLHPDSQIEQLANSIREWGFTIPVLIDPQGNVIAGHGRLLAAKQVGLTEVPCVVAQGWTEQQRRAYVIADNKLAENGQWDAGLYFSELKAISDSGFDMELIGIDSDFSLDFEPNLNPLASFSDVSDDDIKTAESSMSSHMGDLKKDRSSKATEVMCPYCAESFTFDGI
;
A
#
# COMPACT_ATOMS: atom_id res chain seq x y z
N MET A 1 -16.46 2.79 -17.33
CA MET A 1 -17.55 1.81 -17.40
C MET A 1 -17.52 1.03 -16.10
N MET A 2 -18.62 1.01 -15.35
CA MET A 2 -18.75 0.12 -14.19
C MET A 2 -19.19 -1.26 -14.69
N SER A 3 -18.64 -2.32 -14.11
CA SER A 3 -19.24 -3.65 -14.25
C SER A 3 -20.42 -3.69 -13.30
N ASP A 4 -21.62 -3.80 -13.85
CA ASP A 4 -22.87 -3.63 -13.08
C ASP A 4 -23.32 -4.92 -12.37
N SER A 5 -22.58 -6.02 -12.47
CA SER A 5 -22.98 -7.30 -11.86
C SER A 5 -21.81 -8.13 -11.39
N ILE A 6 -21.98 -8.72 -10.22
CA ILE A 6 -21.15 -9.82 -9.72
C ILE A 6 -21.83 -11.11 -10.16
N GLU A 7 -21.10 -11.98 -10.84
CA GLU A 7 -21.58 -13.31 -11.23
C GLU A 7 -20.72 -14.40 -10.60
N ARG A 8 -21.28 -15.59 -10.40
CA ARG A 8 -20.52 -16.75 -9.97
C ARG A 8 -19.94 -17.46 -11.16
N ARG A 9 -18.66 -17.81 -11.08
CA ARG A 9 -17.94 -18.60 -12.10
C ARG A 9 -17.33 -19.83 -11.47
N SER A 10 -17.34 -20.94 -12.21
CA SER A 10 -16.60 -22.14 -11.83
C SER A 10 -15.12 -21.84 -11.76
N VAL A 11 -14.47 -22.25 -10.67
CA VAL A 11 -13.03 -22.11 -10.47
C VAL A 11 -12.23 -22.84 -11.57
N ALA A 12 -12.81 -23.91 -12.15
CA ALA A 12 -12.20 -24.67 -13.23
C ALA A 12 -12.19 -23.92 -14.58
N ASP A 13 -13.14 -22.98 -14.77
CA ASP A 13 -13.28 -22.21 -16.02
C ASP A 13 -12.45 -20.93 -16.02
N LEU A 14 -11.83 -20.59 -14.87
CA LEU A 14 -11.00 -19.39 -14.75
C LEU A 14 -9.56 -19.66 -15.19
N ILE A 15 -9.09 -18.85 -16.12
CA ILE A 15 -7.77 -18.96 -16.76
C ILE A 15 -6.82 -17.94 -16.11
N PRO A 16 -5.84 -18.36 -15.29
CA PRO A 16 -4.84 -17.43 -14.74
C PRO A 16 -4.01 -16.80 -15.87
N TYR A 17 -3.66 -15.52 -15.70
CA TYR A 17 -2.80 -14.84 -16.64
C TYR A 17 -1.34 -15.33 -16.49
N GLU A 18 -0.81 -16.03 -17.49
CA GLU A 18 0.52 -16.64 -17.47
C GLU A 18 1.67 -15.64 -17.25
N LYS A 19 1.48 -14.40 -17.71
CA LYS A 19 2.48 -13.32 -17.58
C LYS A 19 2.22 -12.42 -16.37
N ASN A 20 1.53 -12.94 -15.34
CA ASN A 20 1.34 -12.19 -14.10
C ASN A 20 2.70 -11.96 -13.43
N PRO A 21 3.16 -10.70 -13.25
CA PRO A 21 4.45 -10.43 -12.60
C PRO A 21 4.42 -10.60 -11.09
N LYS A 22 3.23 -10.68 -10.46
CA LYS A 22 3.09 -10.87 -9.01
C LYS A 22 3.22 -12.34 -8.66
N LEU A 23 4.22 -12.65 -7.86
CA LEU A 23 4.41 -13.99 -7.30
C LEU A 23 3.59 -14.12 -6.01
N HIS A 24 3.04 -15.32 -5.80
CA HIS A 24 2.27 -15.67 -4.62
C HIS A 24 2.94 -16.87 -3.95
N PRO A 25 3.76 -16.66 -2.90
CA PRO A 25 4.36 -17.77 -2.15
C PRO A 25 3.28 -18.58 -1.43
N ASP A 26 3.57 -19.85 -1.14
CA ASP A 26 2.63 -20.76 -0.51
C ASP A 26 2.12 -20.25 0.85
N SER A 27 2.98 -19.55 1.62
CA SER A 27 2.60 -18.90 2.88
C SER A 27 1.51 -17.85 2.68
N GLN A 28 1.61 -17.00 1.65
CA GLN A 28 0.56 -16.02 1.35
C GLN A 28 -0.74 -16.70 0.91
N ILE A 29 -0.64 -17.78 0.12
CA ILE A 29 -1.83 -18.52 -0.31
C ILE A 29 -2.53 -19.15 0.89
N GLU A 30 -1.77 -19.68 1.87
CA GLU A 30 -2.34 -20.22 3.12
C GLU A 30 -3.03 -19.12 3.94
N GLN A 31 -2.42 -17.94 4.09
CA GLN A 31 -3.05 -16.79 4.76
C GLN A 31 -4.36 -16.38 4.06
N LEU A 32 -4.37 -16.32 2.73
CA LEU A 32 -5.58 -16.04 1.96
C LEU A 32 -6.63 -17.15 2.11
N ALA A 33 -6.21 -18.40 2.18
CA ALA A 33 -7.10 -19.53 2.40
C ALA A 33 -7.74 -19.49 3.80
N ASN A 34 -6.98 -19.13 4.83
CA ASN A 34 -7.48 -18.93 6.19
C ASN A 34 -8.47 -17.77 6.25
N SER A 35 -8.15 -16.65 5.59
CA SER A 35 -9.05 -15.52 5.43
C SER A 35 -10.38 -15.92 4.75
N ILE A 36 -10.32 -16.76 3.71
CA ILE A 36 -11.53 -17.25 3.03
C ILE A 36 -12.34 -18.20 3.93
N ARG A 37 -11.70 -19.02 4.76
CA ARG A 37 -12.40 -19.90 5.73
C ARG A 37 -13.13 -19.09 6.79
N GLU A 38 -12.51 -18.02 7.29
CA GLU A 38 -13.06 -17.19 8.36
C GLU A 38 -14.17 -16.25 7.86
N TRP A 39 -13.88 -15.44 6.83
CA TRP A 39 -14.79 -14.39 6.37
C TRP A 39 -15.53 -14.70 5.07
N GLY A 40 -15.27 -15.84 4.46
CA GLY A 40 -15.78 -16.17 3.14
C GLY A 40 -15.02 -15.45 2.02
N PHE A 41 -15.47 -15.65 0.78
CA PHE A 41 -14.87 -15.03 -0.40
C PHE A 41 -15.45 -13.60 -0.59
N THR A 42 -14.89 -12.62 0.10
CA THR A 42 -15.42 -11.26 0.24
C THR A 42 -15.15 -10.36 -0.95
N ILE A 43 -13.98 -10.50 -1.62
CA ILE A 43 -13.56 -9.62 -2.72
C ILE A 43 -13.56 -10.42 -4.03
N PRO A 44 -14.42 -10.08 -5.01
CA PRO A 44 -14.52 -10.83 -6.26
C PRO A 44 -13.22 -10.88 -7.06
N VAL A 45 -13.09 -11.90 -7.91
CA VAL A 45 -12.04 -11.98 -8.93
C VAL A 45 -12.44 -11.13 -10.12
N LEU A 46 -11.53 -10.29 -10.63
CA LEU A 46 -11.75 -9.53 -11.85
C LEU A 46 -11.31 -10.37 -13.05
N ILE A 47 -12.23 -10.58 -14.00
CA ILE A 47 -12.00 -11.40 -15.19
C ILE A 47 -12.38 -10.64 -16.45
N ASP A 48 -11.90 -11.11 -17.60
CA ASP A 48 -12.46 -10.70 -18.89
C ASP A 48 -13.68 -11.59 -19.28
N PRO A 49 -14.41 -11.25 -20.36
CA PRO A 49 -15.55 -12.04 -20.79
C PRO A 49 -15.22 -13.50 -21.14
N GLN A 50 -13.97 -13.81 -21.43
CA GLN A 50 -13.48 -15.15 -21.77
C GLN A 50 -13.05 -15.96 -20.54
N GLY A 51 -13.09 -15.36 -19.32
CA GLY A 51 -12.68 -15.99 -18.07
C GLY A 51 -11.20 -15.84 -17.75
N ASN A 52 -10.44 -15.04 -18.51
CA ASN A 52 -9.06 -14.77 -18.14
C ASN A 52 -9.01 -13.84 -16.90
N VAL A 53 -8.22 -14.24 -15.92
CA VAL A 53 -8.08 -13.50 -14.67
C VAL A 53 -7.22 -12.25 -14.88
N ILE A 54 -7.74 -11.10 -14.48
CA ILE A 54 -7.05 -9.80 -14.51
C ILE A 54 -6.53 -9.44 -13.13
N ALA A 55 -7.34 -9.65 -12.07
CA ALA A 55 -6.95 -9.40 -10.69
C ALA A 55 -7.53 -10.44 -9.73
N GLY A 56 -6.80 -10.76 -8.66
CA GLY A 56 -7.20 -11.75 -7.67
C GLY A 56 -6.61 -13.14 -7.88
N HIS A 57 -5.46 -13.26 -8.54
CA HIS A 57 -4.77 -14.54 -8.77
C HIS A 57 -4.50 -15.31 -7.48
N GLY A 58 -3.98 -14.65 -6.43
CA GLY A 58 -3.75 -15.27 -5.13
C GLY A 58 -5.04 -15.79 -4.50
N ARG A 59 -6.14 -15.01 -4.56
CA ARG A 59 -7.46 -15.45 -4.06
C ARG A 59 -8.01 -16.65 -4.83
N LEU A 60 -7.79 -16.72 -6.14
CA LEU A 60 -8.18 -17.89 -6.95
C LEU A 60 -7.40 -19.13 -6.54
N LEU A 61 -6.09 -19.01 -6.28
CA LEU A 61 -5.25 -20.11 -5.80
C LEU A 61 -5.72 -20.58 -4.41
N ALA A 62 -5.98 -19.64 -3.50
CA ALA A 62 -6.51 -19.93 -2.18
C ALA A 62 -7.90 -20.59 -2.25
N ALA A 63 -8.78 -20.15 -3.15
CA ALA A 63 -10.08 -20.78 -3.37
C ALA A 63 -9.95 -22.25 -3.81
N LYS A 64 -9.00 -22.56 -4.69
CA LYS A 64 -8.66 -23.93 -5.08
C LYS A 64 -8.19 -24.77 -3.89
N GLN A 65 -7.34 -24.19 -3.05
CA GLN A 65 -6.81 -24.86 -1.86
C GLN A 65 -7.91 -25.16 -0.81
N VAL A 66 -8.86 -24.23 -0.65
CA VAL A 66 -10.03 -24.41 0.24
C VAL A 66 -11.06 -25.38 -0.35
N GLY A 67 -10.98 -25.70 -1.64
CA GLY A 67 -11.91 -26.59 -2.32
C GLY A 67 -13.20 -25.91 -2.79
N LEU A 68 -13.20 -24.60 -2.99
CA LEU A 68 -14.35 -23.92 -3.56
C LEU A 68 -14.51 -24.30 -5.04
N THR A 69 -15.71 -24.62 -5.44
CA THR A 69 -16.06 -24.95 -6.83
C THR A 69 -16.40 -23.72 -7.65
N GLU A 70 -16.89 -22.67 -6.99
CA GLU A 70 -17.30 -21.41 -7.61
C GLU A 70 -16.80 -20.22 -6.79
N VAL A 71 -16.50 -19.12 -7.47
CA VAL A 71 -16.11 -17.85 -6.86
C VAL A 71 -16.88 -16.69 -7.48
N PRO A 72 -17.13 -15.60 -6.71
CA PRO A 72 -17.72 -14.39 -7.26
C PRO A 72 -16.71 -13.70 -8.18
N CYS A 73 -17.19 -13.27 -9.34
CA CYS A 73 -16.39 -12.59 -10.36
C CYS A 73 -17.05 -11.30 -10.80
N VAL A 74 -16.23 -10.33 -11.16
CA VAL A 74 -16.62 -9.11 -11.87
C VAL A 74 -16.05 -9.18 -13.27
N VAL A 75 -16.85 -8.91 -14.30
CA VAL A 75 -16.41 -8.99 -15.69
C VAL A 75 -16.04 -7.61 -16.22
N ALA A 76 -14.77 -7.45 -16.61
CA ALA A 76 -14.26 -6.24 -17.26
C ALA A 76 -14.66 -6.22 -18.74
N GLN A 77 -15.82 -5.63 -19.02
CA GLN A 77 -16.34 -5.55 -20.39
C GLN A 77 -15.73 -4.37 -21.17
N GLY A 78 -15.40 -4.63 -22.43
CA GLY A 78 -14.91 -3.59 -23.35
C GLY A 78 -13.48 -3.11 -23.10
N TRP A 79 -12.73 -3.78 -22.22
CA TRP A 79 -11.32 -3.42 -21.98
C TRP A 79 -10.43 -3.95 -23.12
N THR A 80 -9.54 -3.10 -23.58
CA THR A 80 -8.47 -3.51 -24.51
C THR A 80 -7.46 -4.40 -23.81
N GLU A 81 -6.67 -5.14 -24.57
CA GLU A 81 -5.58 -5.95 -24.02
C GLU A 81 -4.57 -5.10 -23.23
N GLN A 82 -4.23 -3.90 -23.74
CA GLN A 82 -3.34 -2.98 -23.04
C GLN A 82 -3.90 -2.53 -21.68
N GLN A 83 -5.20 -2.25 -21.61
CA GLN A 83 -5.84 -1.88 -20.35
C GLN A 83 -5.81 -3.02 -19.34
N ARG A 84 -6.11 -4.25 -19.77
CA ARG A 84 -6.03 -5.44 -18.91
C ARG A 84 -4.61 -5.64 -18.37
N ARG A 85 -3.61 -5.61 -19.23
CA ARG A 85 -2.19 -5.76 -18.85
C ARG A 85 -1.72 -4.66 -17.89
N ALA A 86 -2.12 -3.41 -18.12
CA ALA A 86 -1.81 -2.30 -17.24
C ALA A 86 -2.48 -2.47 -15.88
N TYR A 87 -3.71 -2.94 -15.85
CA TYR A 87 -4.46 -3.13 -14.61
C TYR A 87 -3.88 -4.25 -13.73
N VAL A 88 -3.38 -5.35 -14.31
CA VAL A 88 -2.66 -6.40 -13.56
C VAL A 88 -1.54 -5.81 -12.70
N ILE A 89 -0.84 -4.81 -13.21
CA ILE A 89 0.21 -4.11 -12.45
C ILE A 89 -0.40 -3.11 -11.47
N ALA A 90 -1.36 -2.29 -11.92
CA ALA A 90 -1.95 -1.21 -11.15
C ALA A 90 -2.65 -1.72 -9.87
N ASP A 91 -3.40 -2.82 -9.94
CA ASP A 91 -4.09 -3.43 -8.82
C ASP A 91 -3.14 -3.74 -7.64
N ASN A 92 -1.98 -4.26 -7.94
CA ASN A 92 -0.96 -4.55 -6.95
C ASN A 92 -0.17 -3.29 -6.53
N LYS A 93 0.25 -2.48 -7.51
CA LYS A 93 1.15 -1.35 -7.24
C LYS A 93 0.48 -0.22 -6.47
N LEU A 94 -0.79 0.06 -6.76
CA LEU A 94 -1.53 1.10 -6.05
C LEU A 94 -1.77 0.75 -4.59
N ALA A 95 -1.98 -0.54 -4.27
CA ALA A 95 -2.10 -1.00 -2.90
C ALA A 95 -0.79 -0.81 -2.10
N GLU A 96 0.37 -0.99 -2.73
CA GLU A 96 1.68 -0.78 -2.12
C GLU A 96 1.98 0.70 -1.79
N ASN A 97 1.28 1.65 -2.41
CA ASN A 97 1.48 3.09 -2.16
C ASN A 97 0.73 3.58 -0.91
N GLY A 98 -0.17 2.78 -0.36
CA GLY A 98 -0.85 3.08 0.90
C GLY A 98 0.10 3.00 2.10
N GLN A 99 -0.20 3.77 3.14
CA GLN A 99 0.55 3.75 4.40
C GLN A 99 -0.42 3.56 5.57
N TRP A 100 0.07 2.91 6.61
CA TRP A 100 -0.65 2.77 7.87
C TRP A 100 -0.36 3.96 8.79
N ASP A 101 -1.38 4.47 9.46
CA ASP A 101 -1.17 5.25 10.68
C ASP A 101 -0.68 4.30 11.77
N ALA A 102 0.58 4.42 12.16
CA ALA A 102 1.21 3.48 13.08
C ALA A 102 0.48 3.43 14.43
N GLY A 103 0.03 4.58 14.98
CA GLY A 103 -0.65 4.64 16.26
C GLY A 103 -2.01 3.94 16.24
N LEU A 104 -2.82 4.24 15.24
CA LEU A 104 -4.12 3.59 15.05
C LEU A 104 -3.95 2.10 14.74
N TYR A 105 -2.98 1.74 13.90
CA TYR A 105 -2.72 0.34 13.55
C TYR A 105 -2.38 -0.50 14.77
N PHE A 106 -1.44 -0.04 15.63
CA PHE A 106 -1.08 -0.76 16.85
C PHE A 106 -2.22 -0.82 17.86
N SER A 107 -3.01 0.25 18.01
CA SER A 107 -4.16 0.26 18.92
C SER A 107 -5.21 -0.78 18.50
N GLU A 108 -5.50 -0.90 17.21
CA GLU A 108 -6.43 -1.91 16.68
C GLU A 108 -5.86 -3.33 16.84
N LEU A 109 -4.60 -3.56 16.52
CA LEU A 109 -3.96 -4.87 16.70
C LEU A 109 -4.02 -5.30 18.17
N LYS A 110 -3.74 -4.39 19.09
CA LYS A 110 -3.82 -4.67 20.53
C LYS A 110 -5.25 -5.05 20.95
N ALA A 111 -6.24 -4.28 20.53
CA ALA A 111 -7.64 -4.54 20.86
C ALA A 111 -8.10 -5.90 20.31
N ILE A 112 -7.69 -6.25 19.09
CA ILE A 112 -7.99 -7.55 18.45
C ILE A 112 -7.31 -8.67 19.24
N SER A 113 -6.04 -8.55 19.57
CA SER A 113 -5.28 -9.52 20.34
C SER A 113 -5.87 -9.71 21.75
N ASP A 114 -6.20 -8.63 22.45
CA ASP A 114 -6.81 -8.66 23.80
C ASP A 114 -8.20 -9.36 23.78
N SER A 115 -8.89 -9.36 22.64
CA SER A 115 -10.14 -10.10 22.46
C SER A 115 -9.97 -11.62 22.32
N GLY A 116 -8.73 -12.10 22.19
CA GLY A 116 -8.42 -13.50 21.94
C GLY A 116 -8.61 -13.94 20.49
N PHE A 117 -8.72 -12.99 19.56
CA PHE A 117 -8.80 -13.31 18.13
C PHE A 117 -7.46 -13.84 17.63
N ASP A 118 -7.50 -14.81 16.72
CA ASP A 118 -6.30 -15.38 16.11
C ASP A 118 -5.65 -14.40 15.15
N MET A 119 -4.50 -13.86 15.54
CA MET A 119 -3.76 -12.85 14.78
C MET A 119 -3.19 -13.39 13.46
N GLU A 120 -2.96 -14.70 13.34
CA GLU A 120 -2.49 -15.31 12.10
C GLU A 120 -3.53 -15.18 10.97
N LEU A 121 -4.83 -15.11 11.31
CA LEU A 121 -5.90 -14.91 10.33
C LEU A 121 -5.84 -13.56 9.62
N ILE A 122 -5.26 -12.55 10.26
CA ILE A 122 -5.03 -11.23 9.66
C ILE A 122 -3.61 -11.06 9.11
N GLY A 123 -2.84 -12.15 9.04
CA GLY A 123 -1.49 -12.15 8.47
C GLY A 123 -0.41 -11.59 9.40
N ILE A 124 -0.68 -11.54 10.70
CA ILE A 124 0.28 -11.16 11.74
C ILE A 124 0.81 -12.43 12.38
N ASP A 125 2.13 -12.63 12.28
CA ASP A 125 2.78 -13.79 12.86
C ASP A 125 2.67 -13.80 14.39
N SER A 126 2.59 -14.98 14.98
CA SER A 126 2.51 -15.18 16.44
C SER A 126 3.71 -14.60 17.21
N ASP A 127 4.84 -14.43 16.52
CA ASP A 127 6.05 -13.80 17.08
C ASP A 127 6.01 -12.25 17.05
N PHE A 128 4.92 -11.67 16.54
CA PHE A 128 4.75 -10.23 16.51
C PHE A 128 4.60 -9.69 17.94
N SER A 129 5.66 -9.04 18.44
CA SER A 129 5.63 -8.42 19.76
C SER A 129 4.79 -7.14 19.72
N LEU A 130 3.67 -7.15 20.44
CA LEU A 130 2.87 -5.96 20.73
C LEU A 130 3.52 -5.08 21.83
N ASP A 131 4.73 -5.45 22.30
CA ASP A 131 5.49 -4.70 23.30
C ASP A 131 6.07 -3.38 22.75
N PHE A 132 5.97 -3.16 21.46
CA PHE A 132 6.24 -1.86 20.88
C PHE A 132 5.08 -0.91 21.25
N GLU A 133 5.18 -0.28 22.40
CA GLU A 133 4.41 0.93 22.68
C GLU A 133 5.01 2.04 21.80
N PRO A 134 4.37 2.47 20.71
CA PRO A 134 4.81 3.67 20.03
C PRO A 134 4.74 4.77 21.09
N ASN A 135 5.80 5.53 21.27
CA ASN A 135 5.77 6.70 22.12
C ASN A 135 4.75 7.70 21.56
N LEU A 136 3.48 7.47 21.89
CA LEU A 136 2.33 8.27 21.43
C LEU A 136 2.25 9.61 22.16
N ASN A 137 3.20 9.88 23.06
CA ASN A 137 3.25 11.14 23.74
C ASN A 137 4.46 11.97 23.27
N PRO A 138 4.36 12.64 22.12
CA PRO A 138 5.39 13.58 21.69
C PRO A 138 5.54 14.75 22.68
N LEU A 139 4.57 14.91 23.60
CA LEU A 139 4.62 15.93 24.67
C LEU A 139 5.29 15.41 25.95
N ALA A 140 5.38 14.09 26.18
CA ALA A 140 6.06 13.55 27.36
C ALA A 140 7.58 13.69 27.27
N SER A 141 8.15 13.79 26.06
CA SER A 141 9.58 14.09 25.90
C SER A 141 9.94 15.57 26.04
N PHE A 142 8.94 16.46 26.08
CA PHE A 142 9.17 17.90 26.29
C PHE A 142 9.32 18.30 27.76
N SER A 143 8.96 17.44 28.71
CA SER A 143 9.13 17.73 30.13
C SER A 143 10.58 17.68 30.61
N ASP A 144 11.48 17.06 29.87
CA ASP A 144 12.89 16.89 30.18
C ASP A 144 13.84 17.76 29.34
N VAL A 145 13.28 18.63 28.49
CA VAL A 145 14.07 19.59 27.70
C VAL A 145 14.48 20.75 28.63
N SER A 146 15.77 20.83 28.94
CA SER A 146 16.31 21.92 29.72
C SER A 146 16.39 23.23 28.92
N ASP A 147 16.38 24.37 29.60
CA ASP A 147 16.58 25.68 28.95
C ASP A 147 17.90 25.74 28.16
N ASP A 148 18.90 24.92 28.53
CA ASP A 148 20.18 24.84 27.85
C ASP A 148 20.08 24.03 26.55
N ASP A 149 19.19 23.02 26.46
CA ASP A 149 18.90 22.26 25.21
C ASP A 149 18.20 23.16 24.21
N ILE A 150 17.27 24.01 24.66
CA ILE A 150 16.58 24.99 23.83
C ILE A 150 17.58 26.00 23.24
N LYS A 151 18.46 26.58 24.08
CA LYS A 151 19.50 27.51 23.63
C LYS A 151 20.48 26.89 22.64
N THR A 152 20.82 25.59 22.85
CA THR A 152 21.71 24.84 21.97
C THR A 152 21.05 24.62 20.63
N ALA A 153 19.77 24.25 20.59
CA ALA A 153 18.97 24.08 19.37
C ALA A 153 18.81 25.43 18.61
N GLU A 154 18.52 26.53 19.32
CA GLU A 154 18.40 27.88 18.75
C GLU A 154 19.73 28.33 18.13
N SER A 155 20.86 28.10 18.81
CA SER A 155 22.18 28.45 18.32
C SER A 155 22.55 27.64 17.05
N SER A 156 22.21 26.36 17.04
CA SER A 156 22.41 25.45 15.89
C SER A 156 21.54 25.85 14.69
N MET A 157 20.29 26.20 14.93
CA MET A 157 19.39 26.72 13.87
C MET A 157 19.87 28.05 13.33
N SER A 158 20.35 28.96 14.18
CA SER A 158 20.86 30.27 13.79
C SER A 158 22.14 30.14 12.94
N SER A 159 23.03 29.22 13.28
CA SER A 159 24.25 28.97 12.50
C SER A 159 23.93 28.35 11.13
N HIS A 160 23.00 27.38 11.06
CA HIS A 160 22.55 26.78 9.80
C HIS A 160 21.82 27.79 8.89
N MET A 161 20.98 28.66 9.47
CA MET A 161 20.35 29.74 8.70
C MET A 161 21.35 30.82 8.24
N GLY A 162 22.45 31.04 9.00
CA GLY A 162 23.55 31.92 8.59
C GLY A 162 24.31 31.39 7.37
N ASP A 163 24.55 30.09 7.32
CA ASP A 163 25.23 29.42 6.21
C ASP A 163 24.32 29.35 4.95
N LEU A 164 23.02 29.12 5.12
CA LEU A 164 22.05 29.16 4.01
C LEU A 164 21.89 30.54 3.40
N LYS A 165 22.05 31.61 4.19
CA LYS A 165 22.03 32.99 3.68
C LYS A 165 23.32 33.36 2.92
N LYS A 166 24.46 32.78 3.28
CA LYS A 166 25.73 32.99 2.56
C LYS A 166 25.75 32.31 1.18
N ASP A 167 25.09 31.16 1.04
CA ASP A 167 25.07 30.41 -0.22
C ASP A 167 24.05 30.98 -1.23
N ARG A 168 23.07 31.79 -0.76
CA ARG A 168 22.04 32.41 -1.61
C ARG A 168 22.47 33.70 -2.33
N SER A 169 23.69 34.21 -2.06
CA SER A 169 24.12 35.51 -2.61
C SER A 169 24.79 35.43 -3.99
N SER A 170 24.86 34.26 -4.64
CA SER A 170 25.50 34.19 -5.95
C SER A 170 25.08 32.95 -6.75
N LYS A 171 23.95 33.03 -7.44
CA LYS A 171 23.75 32.45 -8.78
C LYS A 171 22.26 32.54 -9.16
N ALA A 172 21.93 33.60 -9.90
CA ALA A 172 20.77 33.56 -10.76
C ALA A 172 20.93 32.37 -11.72
N THR A 173 20.04 31.39 -11.64
CA THR A 173 20.09 30.23 -12.55
C THR A 173 19.25 30.56 -13.77
N GLU A 174 19.90 30.64 -14.93
CA GLU A 174 19.20 30.80 -16.21
C GLU A 174 18.57 29.48 -16.60
N VAL A 175 17.26 29.46 -16.74
CA VAL A 175 16.48 28.27 -17.12
C VAL A 175 15.84 28.50 -18.47
N MET A 176 16.04 27.58 -19.39
CA MET A 176 15.46 27.67 -20.75
C MET A 176 14.13 26.89 -20.78
N CYS A 177 13.08 27.54 -21.30
CA CYS A 177 11.80 26.88 -21.50
C CYS A 177 11.90 25.78 -22.56
N PRO A 178 11.53 24.53 -22.26
CA PRO A 178 11.64 23.42 -23.22
C PRO A 178 10.63 23.50 -24.37
N TYR A 179 9.63 24.41 -24.31
CA TYR A 179 8.57 24.54 -25.31
C TYR A 179 8.78 25.74 -26.27
N CYS A 180 9.31 26.86 -25.77
CA CYS A 180 9.51 28.08 -26.62
C CYS A 180 10.96 28.52 -26.78
N ALA A 181 11.90 27.80 -26.12
CA ALA A 181 13.33 28.08 -26.10
C ALA A 181 13.71 29.50 -25.58
N GLU A 182 12.79 30.22 -24.93
CA GLU A 182 13.11 31.48 -24.25
C GLU A 182 13.77 31.21 -22.90
N SER A 183 14.84 31.96 -22.59
CA SER A 183 15.50 31.88 -21.30
C SER A 183 14.91 32.90 -20.32
N PHE A 184 14.74 32.49 -19.06
CA PHE A 184 14.35 33.36 -17.97
C PHE A 184 15.24 33.10 -16.75
N THR A 185 15.54 34.19 -16.04
CA THR A 185 16.33 34.12 -14.81
C THR A 185 15.39 33.92 -13.60
N PHE A 186 15.69 32.94 -12.78
CA PHE A 186 14.98 32.73 -11.54
C PHE A 186 15.83 33.28 -10.38
N ASP A 187 15.38 34.38 -9.80
CA ASP A 187 15.91 34.87 -8.54
C ASP A 187 15.21 34.07 -7.44
N GLY A 188 15.96 33.11 -6.85
CA GLY A 188 15.43 32.24 -5.81
C GLY A 188 14.84 33.04 -4.64
N ILE A 189 13.60 32.64 -4.23
CA ILE A 189 12.92 33.14 -3.05
C ILE A 189 13.67 32.70 -1.80
#